data_0506aecf639559e03498dea32a9e58b4
#
_entry.id   0506aecf639559e03498dea32a9e58b4
#
_cell.length_a   1.000
_cell.length_b   1.000
_cell.length_c   1.000
_cell.angle_alpha   90.00
_cell.angle_beta   90.00
_cell.angle_gamma   90.00
#
_symmetry.space_group_name_H-M   'P 1'
#
loop_
_entity.id
_entity.type
_entity.pdbx_description
1 polymer ?
#
loop_
_entity_poly.entity_id
_entity_poly.type
_entity_poly.pdbx_seq_one_letter_code
_entity_poly.pdbx_strand_id
1 'polypeptide(L)'
;MKPLPLRLILALLAVPALASAAAPGAYWHVFLGTGGPGAKGIYRAAFDATTGKLGLAELAAEAGNTGFLAVHPDGDKLYATATLGGAPGAAAYRIGPGGSLTLINSAPTGDGGAAHVAVHPSGRFAATAQYGAGSVAVFPLGEGGGLGAAVLHRHTGGSRVVDRRQDSPHPHYVGWSPDGRFALVPDLGLDAIVIYRVLPAAPFLERHGLAAGPAGGGPRHLKFSLDGRFIYLLNELSLALSTFAWDAAAGTARLLGTVPSLPEAAKAGEAFNSGAEIVLSPDGRSGYFSNRGHDSVTVYRLEPATGAAEVIQVQPVRGALPRNINLAPGGGWLLAAGADSNTLAVHRVDPATGRLTYQTKGVINVPAPICIVFTRP
;
A
#
# COMPACT_ATOMS: atom_id res chain seq x y z
N MET A 1 -19.53 -80.41 -27.92
CA MET A 1 -20.06 -79.08 -27.65
C MET A 1 -19.12 -78.38 -26.67
N LYS A 2 -18.36 -77.36 -27.12
CA LYS A 2 -17.43 -76.62 -26.30
C LYS A 2 -18.16 -75.33 -25.83
N PRO A 3 -18.03 -74.89 -24.54
CA PRO A 3 -18.68 -73.63 -24.10
C PRO A 3 -17.89 -72.39 -24.56
N LEU A 4 -18.62 -71.36 -25.03
CA LEU A 4 -18.10 -70.03 -25.35
C LEU A 4 -17.75 -69.26 -24.07
N PRO A 5 -16.67 -68.46 -24.08
CA PRO A 5 -16.36 -67.57 -22.94
C PRO A 5 -17.20 -66.30 -22.96
N LEU A 6 -17.81 -66.01 -21.82
CA LEU A 6 -18.55 -64.79 -21.52
C LEU A 6 -17.55 -63.61 -21.40
N ARG A 7 -17.56 -62.65 -22.33
CA ARG A 7 -16.76 -61.41 -22.22
C ARG A 7 -17.52 -60.41 -21.36
N LEU A 8 -16.98 -60.14 -20.18
CA LEU A 8 -17.43 -59.06 -19.30
C LEU A 8 -16.96 -57.72 -19.88
N ILE A 9 -17.88 -56.87 -20.36
CA ILE A 9 -17.60 -55.52 -20.78
C ILE A 9 -17.72 -54.64 -19.55
N LEU A 10 -16.55 -54.18 -19.03
CA LEU A 10 -16.52 -53.13 -17.96
C LEU A 10 -16.76 -51.78 -18.62
N ALA A 11 -17.97 -51.24 -18.46
CA ALA A 11 -18.28 -49.86 -18.81
C ALA A 11 -17.64 -48.93 -17.76
N LEU A 12 -16.58 -48.22 -18.11
CA LEU A 12 -16.07 -47.08 -17.33
C LEU A 12 -17.09 -45.96 -17.41
N LEU A 13 -17.84 -45.75 -16.35
CA LEU A 13 -18.61 -44.55 -16.13
C LEU A 13 -17.63 -43.41 -15.81
N ALA A 14 -17.39 -42.51 -16.77
CA ALA A 14 -16.71 -41.25 -16.53
C ALA A 14 -17.60 -40.36 -15.64
N VAL A 15 -17.23 -40.25 -14.38
CA VAL A 15 -17.82 -39.26 -13.45
C VAL A 15 -17.35 -37.89 -13.90
N PRO A 16 -18.24 -36.97 -14.31
CA PRO A 16 -17.81 -35.60 -14.60
C PRO A 16 -17.26 -34.99 -13.29
N ALA A 17 -16.02 -34.51 -13.33
CA ALA A 17 -15.46 -33.73 -12.25
C ALA A 17 -16.31 -32.45 -12.10
N LEU A 18 -17.15 -32.39 -11.07
CA LEU A 18 -17.82 -31.19 -10.65
C LEU A 18 -16.72 -30.16 -10.32
N ALA A 19 -16.57 -29.15 -11.17
CA ALA A 19 -15.80 -27.97 -10.84
C ALA A 19 -16.41 -27.40 -9.56
N SER A 20 -15.69 -27.54 -8.44
CA SER A 20 -16.08 -26.94 -7.16
C SER A 20 -16.20 -25.44 -7.39
N ALA A 21 -17.43 -24.92 -7.35
CA ALA A 21 -17.64 -23.47 -7.29
C ALA A 21 -16.89 -22.98 -6.04
N ALA A 22 -15.95 -22.05 -6.22
CA ALA A 22 -15.20 -21.47 -5.12
C ALA A 22 -16.18 -20.85 -4.11
N ALA A 23 -15.89 -21.04 -2.82
CA ALA A 23 -16.71 -20.48 -1.75
C ALA A 23 -16.88 -18.96 -1.93
N PRO A 24 -18.07 -18.39 -1.66
CA PRO A 24 -18.28 -16.94 -1.71
C PRO A 24 -17.24 -16.21 -0.85
N GLY A 25 -16.41 -15.34 -1.44
CA GLY A 25 -15.35 -14.60 -0.75
C GLY A 25 -13.92 -15.03 -1.06
N ALA A 26 -13.69 -16.06 -1.90
CA ALA A 26 -12.35 -16.47 -2.33
C ALA A 26 -11.76 -15.53 -3.40
N TYR A 27 -12.58 -14.84 -4.18
CA TYR A 27 -12.15 -13.94 -5.24
C TYR A 27 -12.17 -12.48 -4.80
N TRP A 28 -11.16 -11.73 -5.28
CA TRP A 28 -11.01 -10.30 -5.04
C TRP A 28 -10.66 -9.59 -6.33
N HIS A 29 -11.10 -8.35 -6.46
CA HIS A 29 -10.53 -7.44 -7.44
C HIS A 29 -9.26 -6.82 -6.84
N VAL A 30 -8.17 -6.87 -7.61
CA VAL A 30 -6.91 -6.18 -7.32
C VAL A 30 -6.83 -4.99 -8.25
N PHE A 31 -6.99 -3.77 -7.73
CA PHE A 31 -6.72 -2.57 -8.48
C PHE A 31 -5.27 -2.16 -8.31
N LEU A 32 -4.66 -1.74 -9.41
CA LEU A 32 -3.25 -1.41 -9.52
C LEU A 32 -3.10 0.03 -9.99
N GLY A 33 -2.58 0.88 -9.12
CA GLY A 33 -2.14 2.21 -9.48
C GLY A 33 -0.82 2.11 -10.25
N THR A 34 -0.71 2.83 -11.35
CA THR A 34 0.47 2.78 -12.21
C THR A 34 1.05 4.16 -12.47
N GLY A 35 2.36 4.24 -12.71
CA GLY A 35 3.02 5.51 -12.98
C GLY A 35 4.40 5.31 -13.54
N GLY A 36 4.63 5.84 -14.72
CA GLY A 36 5.87 5.71 -15.46
C GLY A 36 5.66 5.44 -16.94
N PRO A 37 6.71 5.20 -17.72
CA PRO A 37 6.60 4.91 -19.15
C PRO A 37 5.69 3.70 -19.42
N GLY A 38 4.75 3.86 -20.36
CA GLY A 38 3.81 2.81 -20.76
C GLY A 38 2.58 2.64 -19.84
N ALA A 39 2.54 3.31 -18.69
CA ALA A 39 1.37 3.33 -17.81
C ALA A 39 0.25 4.17 -18.44
N LYS A 40 -0.98 3.59 -18.49
CA LYS A 40 -2.15 4.25 -19.08
C LYS A 40 -3.20 4.66 -18.05
N GLY A 41 -3.06 4.22 -16.80
CA GLY A 41 -4.05 4.51 -15.76
C GLY A 41 -4.13 3.44 -14.70
N ILE A 42 -5.35 3.15 -14.24
CA ILE A 42 -5.64 2.14 -13.24
C ILE A 42 -5.89 0.81 -13.94
N TYR A 43 -5.14 -0.23 -13.55
CA TYR A 43 -5.37 -1.60 -14.01
C TYR A 43 -6.10 -2.41 -12.94
N ARG A 44 -6.73 -3.50 -13.39
CA ARG A 44 -7.43 -4.46 -12.53
C ARG A 44 -7.05 -5.88 -12.91
N ALA A 45 -6.91 -6.76 -11.91
CA ALA A 45 -6.79 -8.20 -12.08
C ALA A 45 -7.74 -8.91 -11.11
N ALA A 46 -8.17 -10.13 -11.44
CA ALA A 46 -8.83 -11.00 -10.49
C ALA A 46 -7.78 -11.74 -9.64
N PHE A 47 -8.04 -11.92 -8.37
CA PHE A 47 -7.20 -12.69 -7.46
C PHE A 47 -8.00 -13.75 -6.73
N ASP A 48 -7.54 -14.99 -6.79
CA ASP A 48 -8.09 -16.12 -6.05
C ASP A 48 -7.28 -16.32 -4.75
N ALA A 49 -7.84 -15.92 -3.62
CA ALA A 49 -7.19 -16.03 -2.32
C ALA A 49 -7.04 -17.47 -1.81
N THR A 50 -7.75 -18.46 -2.41
CA THR A 50 -7.59 -19.88 -2.06
C THR A 50 -6.29 -20.42 -2.63
N THR A 51 -5.98 -20.06 -3.87
CA THR A 51 -4.85 -20.64 -4.63
C THR A 51 -3.67 -19.68 -4.80
N GLY A 52 -3.86 -18.38 -4.54
CA GLY A 52 -2.88 -17.33 -4.83
C GLY A 52 -2.74 -17.02 -6.32
N LYS A 53 -3.72 -17.40 -7.14
CA LYS A 53 -3.67 -17.20 -8.59
C LYS A 53 -4.16 -15.80 -8.96
N LEU A 54 -3.37 -15.12 -9.80
CA LEU A 54 -3.75 -13.87 -10.47
C LEU A 54 -4.32 -14.16 -11.87
N GLY A 55 -5.40 -13.46 -12.22
CA GLY A 55 -5.83 -13.29 -13.61
C GLY A 55 -4.94 -12.29 -14.36
N LEU A 56 -5.18 -12.13 -15.65
CA LEU A 56 -4.50 -11.09 -16.45
C LEU A 56 -4.91 -9.69 -15.96
N ALA A 57 -3.98 -8.76 -16.05
CA ALA A 57 -4.26 -7.36 -15.77
C ALA A 57 -4.92 -6.70 -16.98
N GLU A 58 -6.02 -5.99 -16.74
CA GLU A 58 -6.79 -5.23 -17.72
C GLU A 58 -6.83 -3.76 -17.33
N LEU A 59 -6.86 -2.85 -18.31
CA LEU A 59 -7.03 -1.43 -18.05
C LEU A 59 -8.48 -1.18 -17.57
N ALA A 60 -8.61 -0.68 -16.34
CA ALA A 60 -9.91 -0.40 -15.73
C ALA A 60 -10.35 1.06 -15.91
N ALA A 61 -9.40 2.00 -15.93
CA ALA A 61 -9.66 3.41 -16.23
C ALA A 61 -8.40 4.09 -16.80
N GLU A 62 -8.56 4.87 -17.85
CA GLU A 62 -7.50 5.72 -18.38
C GLU A 62 -7.36 6.99 -17.53
N ALA A 63 -6.16 7.26 -17.06
CA ALA A 63 -5.81 8.50 -16.35
C ALA A 63 -4.29 8.66 -16.23
N GLY A 64 -3.79 9.87 -16.27
CA GLY A 64 -2.36 10.14 -16.05
C GLY A 64 -1.96 10.02 -14.59
N ASN A 65 -0.79 9.40 -14.32
CA ASN A 65 -0.17 9.32 -12.99
C ASN A 65 -1.08 8.85 -11.84
N THR A 66 -1.82 7.78 -12.06
CA THR A 66 -2.65 7.13 -11.04
C THR A 66 -1.80 6.30 -10.06
N GLY A 67 -0.73 6.93 -9.57
CA GLY A 67 0.33 6.26 -8.83
C GLY A 67 -0.11 5.69 -7.49
N PHE A 68 -1.07 6.28 -6.80
CA PHE A 68 -1.57 5.76 -5.55
C PHE A 68 -3.10 5.70 -5.52
N LEU A 69 -3.63 4.67 -4.85
CA LEU A 69 -5.06 4.36 -4.77
C LEU A 69 -5.51 4.22 -3.32
N ALA A 70 -6.75 4.62 -3.05
CA ALA A 70 -7.41 4.37 -1.77
C ALA A 70 -8.88 3.98 -2.00
N VAL A 71 -9.34 2.96 -1.30
CA VAL A 71 -10.74 2.52 -1.31
C VAL A 71 -11.51 3.27 -0.24
N HIS A 72 -12.72 3.72 -0.55
CA HIS A 72 -13.64 4.30 0.44
C HIS A 72 -14.03 3.24 1.49
N PRO A 73 -14.31 3.62 2.75
CA PRO A 73 -14.71 2.67 3.80
C PRO A 73 -15.95 1.82 3.47
N ASP A 74 -16.87 2.32 2.66
CA ASP A 74 -18.05 1.55 2.20
C ASP A 74 -17.73 0.51 1.11
N GLY A 75 -16.52 0.59 0.49
CA GLY A 75 -16.01 -0.39 -0.46
C GLY A 75 -16.46 -0.20 -1.91
N ASP A 76 -17.33 0.76 -2.23
CA ASP A 76 -17.91 0.98 -3.55
C ASP A 76 -17.27 2.12 -4.35
N LYS A 77 -16.24 2.78 -3.79
CA LYS A 77 -15.53 3.91 -4.43
C LYS A 77 -14.02 3.78 -4.31
N LEU A 78 -13.33 4.26 -5.33
CA LEU A 78 -11.87 4.27 -5.43
C LEU A 78 -11.40 5.71 -5.71
N TYR A 79 -10.41 6.16 -4.94
CA TYR A 79 -9.73 7.44 -5.13
C TYR A 79 -8.32 7.20 -5.62
N ALA A 80 -7.86 8.02 -6.54
CA ALA A 80 -6.53 7.93 -7.13
C ALA A 80 -5.84 9.30 -7.12
N THR A 81 -4.52 9.31 -6.95
CA THR A 81 -3.70 10.43 -7.43
C THR A 81 -3.84 10.49 -8.95
N ALA A 82 -3.82 11.68 -9.54
CA ALA A 82 -4.02 11.81 -10.99
C ALA A 82 -3.31 13.06 -11.56
N THR A 83 -3.07 13.03 -12.86
CA THR A 83 -2.75 14.22 -13.67
C THR A 83 -3.95 14.52 -14.56
N LEU A 84 -4.50 15.71 -14.41
CA LEU A 84 -5.74 16.17 -15.04
C LEU A 84 -5.42 17.27 -16.05
N GLY A 85 -5.47 16.98 -17.35
CA GLY A 85 -5.14 17.97 -18.38
C GLY A 85 -3.72 18.56 -18.22
N GLY A 86 -2.79 17.78 -17.70
CA GLY A 86 -1.41 18.21 -17.43
C GLY A 86 -1.19 18.79 -16.01
N ALA A 87 -2.24 19.02 -15.21
CA ALA A 87 -2.14 19.56 -13.85
C ALA A 87 -2.27 18.46 -12.78
N PRO A 88 -1.58 18.59 -11.63
CA PRO A 88 -1.72 17.67 -10.50
C PRO A 88 -3.13 17.67 -9.90
N GLY A 89 -3.66 16.47 -9.61
CA GLY A 89 -4.99 16.33 -9.04
C GLY A 89 -5.23 14.97 -8.37
N ALA A 90 -6.47 14.77 -7.97
CA ALA A 90 -7.04 13.50 -7.53
C ALA A 90 -8.31 13.20 -8.31
N ALA A 91 -8.62 11.92 -8.49
CA ALA A 91 -9.82 11.45 -9.19
C ALA A 91 -10.60 10.48 -8.29
N ALA A 92 -11.92 10.55 -8.35
CA ALA A 92 -12.86 9.68 -7.66
C ALA A 92 -13.60 8.80 -8.67
N TYR A 93 -13.68 7.52 -8.41
CA TYR A 93 -14.37 6.53 -9.26
C TYR A 93 -15.38 5.74 -8.43
N ARG A 94 -16.51 5.38 -9.07
CA ARG A 94 -17.41 4.36 -8.56
C ARG A 94 -16.94 3.00 -9.03
N ILE A 95 -16.92 2.03 -8.11
CA ILE A 95 -16.65 0.62 -8.42
C ILE A 95 -17.99 -0.03 -8.73
N GLY A 96 -18.15 -0.50 -9.95
CA GLY A 96 -19.34 -1.21 -10.44
C GLY A 96 -19.14 -2.72 -10.50
N PRO A 97 -20.16 -3.45 -10.99
CA PRO A 97 -20.09 -4.90 -11.13
C PRO A 97 -18.86 -5.34 -11.92
N GLY A 98 -18.26 -6.46 -11.47
CA GLY A 98 -17.05 -7.00 -12.06
C GLY A 98 -15.83 -6.09 -11.88
N GLY A 99 -15.87 -5.08 -10.99
CA GLY A 99 -14.78 -4.14 -10.74
C GLY A 99 -14.58 -3.12 -11.87
N SER A 100 -15.64 -2.80 -12.63
CA SER A 100 -15.60 -1.68 -13.57
C SER A 100 -15.45 -0.34 -12.82
N LEU A 101 -14.74 0.62 -13.41
CA LEU A 101 -14.57 1.95 -12.84
C LEU A 101 -15.30 2.99 -13.67
N THR A 102 -16.16 3.78 -13.02
CA THR A 102 -16.82 4.95 -13.62
C THR A 102 -16.34 6.20 -12.90
N LEU A 103 -15.77 7.15 -13.63
CA LEU A 103 -15.33 8.42 -13.07
C LEU A 103 -16.53 9.17 -12.48
N ILE A 104 -16.43 9.54 -11.20
CA ILE A 104 -17.39 10.44 -10.53
C ILE A 104 -17.01 11.88 -10.85
N ASN A 105 -15.82 12.28 -10.45
CA ASN A 105 -15.22 13.56 -10.79
C ASN A 105 -13.72 13.56 -10.51
N SER A 106 -13.09 14.69 -10.75
CA SER A 106 -11.71 14.95 -10.37
C SER A 106 -11.57 16.39 -9.85
N ALA A 107 -10.54 16.63 -9.03
CA ALA A 107 -10.25 17.92 -8.46
C ALA A 107 -8.73 18.17 -8.40
N PRO A 108 -8.26 19.42 -8.66
CA PRO A 108 -6.84 19.75 -8.55
C PRO A 108 -6.38 19.70 -7.09
N THR A 109 -5.11 19.32 -6.86
CA THR A 109 -4.49 19.36 -5.53
C THR A 109 -4.20 20.78 -5.05
N GLY A 110 -4.11 21.74 -5.96
CA GLY A 110 -3.83 23.14 -5.66
C GLY A 110 -2.36 23.55 -5.71
N ASP A 111 -1.41 22.58 -5.67
CA ASP A 111 0.03 22.85 -5.89
C ASP A 111 0.72 21.66 -6.58
N GLY A 112 1.36 20.74 -5.87
CA GLY A 112 2.17 19.69 -6.47
C GLY A 112 1.46 18.36 -6.70
N GLY A 113 2.14 17.46 -7.42
CA GLY A 113 1.70 16.08 -7.62
C GLY A 113 1.70 15.27 -6.34
N ALA A 114 0.65 14.47 -6.13
CA ALA A 114 0.49 13.64 -4.94
C ALA A 114 1.27 12.32 -5.08
N ALA A 115 2.01 11.96 -4.02
CA ALA A 115 2.64 10.66 -3.86
C ALA A 115 1.72 9.62 -3.19
N HIS A 116 0.71 10.08 -2.45
CA HIS A 116 -0.20 9.24 -1.68
C HIS A 116 -1.60 9.85 -1.61
N VAL A 117 -2.62 8.99 -1.49
CA VAL A 117 -4.00 9.36 -1.18
C VAL A 117 -4.55 8.43 -0.10
N ALA A 118 -5.34 8.95 0.82
CA ALA A 118 -6.06 8.19 1.84
C ALA A 118 -7.45 8.77 2.07
N VAL A 119 -8.42 7.90 2.32
CA VAL A 119 -9.78 8.30 2.74
C VAL A 119 -9.86 8.21 4.25
N HIS A 120 -10.46 9.22 4.89
CA HIS A 120 -10.70 9.20 6.33
C HIS A 120 -11.70 8.09 6.70
N PRO A 121 -11.54 7.39 7.86
CA PRO A 121 -12.44 6.32 8.26
C PRO A 121 -13.94 6.68 8.29
N SER A 122 -14.27 7.95 8.48
CA SER A 122 -15.66 8.43 8.40
C SER A 122 -16.23 8.50 6.97
N GLY A 123 -15.40 8.33 5.93
CA GLY A 123 -15.81 8.51 4.54
C GLY A 123 -16.11 9.97 4.13
N ARG A 124 -15.90 10.96 4.99
CA ARG A 124 -16.32 12.36 4.75
C ARG A 124 -15.31 13.20 4.02
N PHE A 125 -14.04 12.78 3.97
CA PHE A 125 -12.99 13.48 3.24
C PHE A 125 -11.85 12.52 2.87
N ALA A 126 -11.12 12.87 1.82
CA ALA A 126 -9.88 12.27 1.41
C ALA A 126 -8.73 13.27 1.59
N ALA A 127 -7.52 12.77 1.76
CA ALA A 127 -6.32 13.59 1.81
C ALA A 127 -5.23 13.04 0.91
N THR A 128 -4.40 13.93 0.35
CA THR A 128 -3.23 13.58 -0.47
C THR A 128 -1.97 14.21 0.10
N ALA A 129 -0.84 13.54 -0.06
CA ALA A 129 0.48 14.05 0.31
C ALA A 129 1.26 14.44 -0.95
N GLN A 130 1.64 15.72 -1.09
CA GLN A 130 2.35 16.29 -2.24
C GLN A 130 3.85 16.35 -1.95
N TYR A 131 4.57 15.30 -2.34
CA TYR A 131 5.99 15.14 -2.06
C TYR A 131 6.84 16.33 -2.54
N GLY A 132 6.64 16.74 -3.79
CA GLY A 132 7.44 17.81 -4.40
C GLY A 132 7.10 19.22 -3.92
N ALA A 133 5.85 19.44 -3.49
CA ALA A 133 5.37 20.76 -3.04
C ALA A 133 5.49 20.96 -1.52
N GLY A 134 5.74 19.90 -0.75
CA GLY A 134 5.84 19.99 0.70
C GLY A 134 4.49 20.25 1.39
N SER A 135 3.39 19.67 0.90
CA SER A 135 2.04 19.97 1.39
C SER A 135 1.17 18.74 1.53
N VAL A 136 0.05 18.90 2.22
CA VAL A 136 -1.08 17.97 2.26
C VAL A 136 -2.32 18.71 1.77
N ALA A 137 -3.10 18.09 0.86
CA ALA A 137 -4.38 18.60 0.43
C ALA A 137 -5.51 17.73 0.98
N VAL A 138 -6.56 18.35 1.52
CA VAL A 138 -7.76 17.66 2.02
C VAL A 138 -8.95 18.02 1.15
N PHE A 139 -9.67 17.02 0.68
CA PHE A 139 -10.84 17.13 -0.17
C PHE A 139 -12.08 16.69 0.63
N PRO A 140 -13.07 17.54 0.88
CA PRO A 140 -14.37 17.08 1.37
C PRO A 140 -15.01 16.16 0.32
N LEU A 141 -15.68 15.11 0.76
CA LEU A 141 -16.41 14.18 -0.10
C LEU A 141 -17.90 14.45 -0.02
N GLY A 142 -18.53 14.69 -1.19
CA GLY A 142 -19.98 14.81 -1.30
C GLY A 142 -20.69 13.46 -1.10
N GLU A 143 -22.02 13.47 -0.98
CA GLU A 143 -22.84 12.26 -0.77
C GLU A 143 -22.60 11.18 -1.85
N GLY A 144 -22.34 11.57 -3.10
CA GLY A 144 -21.96 10.64 -4.17
C GLY A 144 -20.50 10.19 -4.18
N GLY A 145 -19.68 10.63 -3.19
CA GLY A 145 -18.25 10.36 -3.11
C GLY A 145 -17.38 11.25 -4.00
N GLY A 146 -17.95 12.28 -4.63
CA GLY A 146 -17.17 13.23 -5.44
C GLY A 146 -16.26 14.12 -4.57
N LEU A 147 -15.09 14.46 -5.12
CA LEU A 147 -14.11 15.34 -4.51
C LEU A 147 -14.59 16.80 -4.56
N GLY A 148 -14.64 17.48 -3.45
CA GLY A 148 -14.81 18.95 -3.36
C GLY A 148 -13.49 19.70 -3.56
N ALA A 149 -13.51 21.02 -3.34
CA ALA A 149 -12.32 21.85 -3.43
C ALA A 149 -11.29 21.50 -2.36
N ALA A 150 -10.01 21.42 -2.76
CA ALA A 150 -8.91 21.10 -1.86
C ALA A 150 -8.62 22.21 -0.85
N VAL A 151 -8.33 21.84 0.40
CA VAL A 151 -7.76 22.73 1.41
C VAL A 151 -6.31 22.30 1.65
N LEU A 152 -5.37 23.24 1.48
CA LEU A 152 -3.94 22.98 1.54
C LEU A 152 -3.35 23.23 2.93
N HIS A 153 -2.48 22.33 3.38
CA HIS A 153 -1.68 22.44 4.61
C HIS A 153 -0.20 22.31 4.24
N ARG A 154 0.55 23.41 4.25
CA ARG A 154 1.96 23.42 3.87
C ARG A 154 2.87 23.12 5.05
N HIS A 155 3.87 22.28 4.80
CA HIS A 155 4.99 22.09 5.71
C HIS A 155 6.08 23.12 5.42
N THR A 156 6.94 23.37 6.39
CA THR A 156 8.08 24.29 6.27
C THR A 156 9.30 23.73 6.96
N GLY A 157 10.48 24.11 6.51
CA GLY A 157 11.77 23.67 7.06
C GLY A 157 12.42 22.56 6.23
N GLY A 158 13.33 21.85 6.85
CA GLY A 158 14.10 20.71 6.32
C GLY A 158 15.11 20.26 7.38
N SER A 159 15.35 18.99 7.54
CA SER A 159 16.33 18.46 8.51
C SER A 159 17.78 18.70 8.06
N ARG A 160 18.00 18.75 6.74
CA ARG A 160 19.30 19.00 6.08
C ARG A 160 20.39 17.98 6.46
N VAL A 161 20.00 16.78 6.85
CA VAL A 161 20.94 15.69 7.19
C VAL A 161 21.45 15.02 5.91
N VAL A 162 20.54 14.74 4.96
CA VAL A 162 20.90 14.16 3.66
C VAL A 162 20.75 15.21 2.57
N ASP A 163 21.90 15.60 1.98
CA ASP A 163 21.99 16.63 0.94
C ASP A 163 21.02 16.36 -0.22
N ARG A 164 20.38 17.41 -0.74
CA ARG A 164 19.39 17.38 -1.83
C ARG A 164 18.14 16.52 -1.59
N ARG A 165 18.05 15.83 -0.46
CA ARG A 165 16.89 15.02 -0.12
C ARG A 165 16.09 15.60 1.03
N GLN A 166 16.71 16.47 1.86
CA GLN A 166 16.11 16.99 3.09
C GLN A 166 16.27 18.51 3.24
N ASP A 167 16.47 19.23 2.13
CA ASP A 167 16.57 20.69 2.12
C ASP A 167 15.21 21.38 2.31
N SER A 168 14.14 20.68 1.98
CA SER A 168 12.74 21.11 2.07
C SER A 168 11.83 19.96 2.52
N PRO A 169 10.55 20.26 2.92
CA PRO A 169 9.61 19.21 3.29
C PRO A 169 9.25 18.32 2.10
N HIS A 170 9.06 17.04 2.38
CA HIS A 170 8.65 16.02 1.42
C HIS A 170 7.66 15.04 2.07
N PRO A 171 6.39 15.46 2.35
CA PRO A 171 5.38 14.55 2.84
C PRO A 171 5.10 13.45 1.81
N HIS A 172 5.24 12.19 2.23
CA HIS A 172 5.13 11.06 1.29
C HIS A 172 3.88 10.20 1.52
N TYR A 173 3.24 10.36 2.66
CA TYR A 173 2.09 9.58 3.09
C TYR A 173 1.18 10.45 3.94
N VAL A 174 -0.10 10.15 3.95
CA VAL A 174 -1.07 10.63 4.93
C VAL A 174 -1.87 9.44 5.42
N GLY A 175 -2.00 9.27 6.73
CA GLY A 175 -2.79 8.22 7.36
C GLY A 175 -3.49 8.74 8.61
N TRP A 176 -4.42 7.96 9.10
CA TRP A 176 -5.30 8.32 10.20
C TRP A 176 -4.97 7.48 11.43
N SER A 177 -5.08 8.09 12.62
CA SER A 177 -5.07 7.30 13.87
C SER A 177 -6.26 6.33 13.88
N PRO A 178 -6.18 5.21 14.62
CA PRO A 178 -7.25 4.21 14.64
C PRO A 178 -8.63 4.76 15.01
N ASP A 179 -8.67 5.81 15.84
CA ASP A 179 -9.90 6.51 16.26
C ASP A 179 -10.31 7.64 15.31
N GLY A 180 -9.55 7.91 14.25
CA GLY A 180 -9.79 8.96 13.27
C GLY A 180 -9.56 10.38 13.77
N ARG A 181 -9.10 10.60 15.00
CA ARG A 181 -8.95 11.94 15.57
C ARG A 181 -7.70 12.69 15.11
N PHE A 182 -6.71 11.96 14.58
CA PHE A 182 -5.45 12.54 14.13
C PHE A 182 -5.09 12.05 12.73
N ALA A 183 -4.49 12.94 11.95
CA ALA A 183 -3.78 12.61 10.72
C ALA A 183 -2.27 12.61 11.00
N LEU A 184 -1.58 11.56 10.54
CA LEU A 184 -0.15 11.40 10.66
C LEU A 184 0.48 11.44 9.27
N VAL A 185 1.43 12.35 9.10
CA VAL A 185 2.08 12.63 7.82
C VAL A 185 3.59 12.46 7.97
N PRO A 186 4.14 11.27 7.65
CA PRO A 186 5.59 11.12 7.52
C PRO A 186 6.13 12.08 6.47
N ASP A 187 7.08 12.90 6.86
CA ASP A 187 7.75 13.87 6.01
C ASP A 187 9.24 13.53 5.92
N LEU A 188 9.67 13.08 4.74
CA LEU A 188 11.03 12.64 4.48
C LEU A 188 12.03 13.78 4.67
N GLY A 189 11.66 15.00 4.26
CA GLY A 189 12.54 16.16 4.35
C GLY A 189 12.69 16.69 5.76
N LEU A 190 11.71 16.46 6.63
CA LEU A 190 11.75 16.92 8.01
C LEU A 190 12.34 15.90 9.00
N ASP A 191 12.60 14.66 8.59
CA ASP A 191 12.91 13.54 9.49
C ASP A 191 11.88 13.36 10.61
N ALA A 192 10.59 13.59 10.31
CA ALA A 192 9.55 13.60 11.32
C ALA A 192 8.20 13.11 10.79
N ILE A 193 7.34 12.69 11.71
CA ILE A 193 5.91 12.55 11.47
C ILE A 193 5.25 13.85 11.88
N VAL A 194 4.65 14.58 10.93
CA VAL A 194 3.81 15.75 11.24
C VAL A 194 2.45 15.23 11.68
N ILE A 195 1.97 15.70 12.82
CA ILE A 195 0.70 15.28 13.42
C ILE A 195 -0.29 16.42 13.34
N TYR A 196 -1.49 16.13 12.85
CA TYR A 196 -2.61 17.05 12.79
C TYR A 196 -3.78 16.50 13.59
N ARG A 197 -4.49 17.39 14.26
CA ARG A 197 -5.84 17.12 14.78
C ARG A 197 -6.84 17.19 13.62
N VAL A 198 -7.74 16.22 13.56
CA VAL A 198 -8.82 16.20 12.56
C VAL A 198 -9.97 17.08 13.06
N LEU A 199 -10.44 17.98 12.21
CA LEU A 199 -11.57 18.88 12.48
C LEU A 199 -12.81 18.43 11.68
N PRO A 200 -14.02 18.67 12.20
CA PRO A 200 -15.26 18.25 11.53
C PRO A 200 -15.60 19.04 10.26
N ALA A 201 -15.00 20.23 10.09
CA ALA A 201 -15.19 21.15 8.98
C ALA A 201 -13.86 21.80 8.57
N ALA A 202 -13.86 22.55 7.46
CA ALA A 202 -12.68 23.26 7.01
C ALA A 202 -12.08 24.14 8.14
N PRO A 203 -10.75 24.14 8.27
CA PRO A 203 -9.74 23.64 7.34
C PRO A 203 -9.47 22.11 7.41
N PHE A 204 -10.28 21.31 8.08
CA PHE A 204 -10.25 19.85 8.27
C PHE A 204 -9.05 19.33 9.07
N LEU A 205 -7.89 19.95 8.98
CA LEU A 205 -6.69 19.62 9.73
C LEU A 205 -6.16 20.85 10.46
N GLU A 206 -5.77 20.67 11.72
CA GLU A 206 -5.07 21.65 12.53
C GLU A 206 -3.73 21.08 12.97
N ARG A 207 -2.62 21.80 12.71
CA ARG A 207 -1.30 21.30 13.12
C ARG A 207 -1.25 21.12 14.64
N HIS A 208 -0.93 19.91 15.08
CA HIS A 208 -0.92 19.53 16.48
C HIS A 208 0.50 19.39 17.02
N GLY A 209 1.41 18.73 16.26
CA GLY A 209 2.78 18.50 16.71
C GLY A 209 3.65 17.81 15.69
N LEU A 210 4.82 17.39 16.18
CA LEU A 210 5.81 16.62 15.45
C LEU A 210 6.28 15.46 16.32
N ALA A 211 6.49 14.28 15.71
CA ALA A 211 7.27 13.19 16.30
C ALA A 211 8.57 13.04 15.50
N ALA A 212 9.70 13.38 16.13
CA ALA A 212 11.00 13.27 15.48
C ALA A 212 11.38 11.82 15.22
N GLY A 213 11.80 11.53 13.98
CA GLY A 213 12.42 10.28 13.55
C GLY A 213 13.93 10.28 13.74
N PRO A 214 14.61 9.20 13.32
CA PRO A 214 16.07 9.19 13.29
C PRO A 214 16.58 10.19 12.24
N ALA A 215 17.66 10.89 12.58
CA ALA A 215 18.31 11.85 11.67
C ALA A 215 18.78 11.14 10.39
N GLY A 216 18.46 11.71 9.22
CA GLY A 216 18.73 11.10 7.91
C GLY A 216 17.88 9.87 7.61
N GLY A 217 16.88 9.58 8.42
CA GLY A 217 15.98 8.44 8.23
C GLY A 217 15.15 8.54 6.97
N GLY A 218 14.57 9.70 6.73
CA GLY A 218 13.65 9.94 5.64
C GLY A 218 12.32 9.20 5.81
N PRO A 219 11.46 9.62 6.75
CA PRO A 219 10.13 9.05 6.98
C PRO A 219 9.29 9.00 5.72
N ARG A 220 8.70 7.82 5.41
CA ARG A 220 7.96 7.63 4.17
C ARG A 220 6.53 7.14 4.37
N HIS A 221 6.35 5.96 4.88
CA HIS A 221 5.04 5.33 5.15
C HIS A 221 4.98 4.79 6.56
N LEU A 222 3.80 4.72 7.15
CA LEU A 222 3.60 4.16 8.48
C LEU A 222 2.35 3.27 8.56
N LYS A 223 2.34 2.39 9.56
CA LYS A 223 1.17 1.61 9.97
C LYS A 223 1.06 1.61 11.50
N PHE A 224 -0.16 1.63 11.99
CA PHE A 224 -0.44 1.40 13.42
C PHE A 224 -0.45 -0.10 13.74
N SER A 225 0.00 -0.47 14.94
CA SER A 225 -0.30 -1.80 15.49
C SER A 225 -1.81 -2.01 15.62
N LEU A 226 -2.27 -3.26 15.67
CA LEU A 226 -3.71 -3.57 15.74
C LEU A 226 -4.42 -2.93 16.95
N ASP A 227 -3.72 -2.86 18.08
CA ASP A 227 -4.23 -2.24 19.30
C ASP A 227 -4.03 -0.71 19.36
N GLY A 228 -3.44 -0.13 18.30
CA GLY A 228 -3.20 1.29 18.18
C GLY A 228 -2.14 1.88 19.11
N ARG A 229 -1.40 1.05 19.88
CA ARG A 229 -0.38 1.55 20.83
C ARG A 229 0.95 1.90 20.19
N PHE A 230 1.26 1.31 19.03
CA PHE A 230 2.53 1.51 18.36
C PHE A 230 2.32 2.01 16.93
N ILE A 231 3.31 2.75 16.44
CA ILE A 231 3.44 3.15 15.04
C ILE A 231 4.73 2.52 14.52
N TYR A 232 4.62 1.80 13.40
CA TYR A 232 5.76 1.28 12.65
C TYR A 232 5.98 2.18 11.44
N LEU A 233 7.09 2.94 11.47
CA LEU A 233 7.47 3.91 10.46
C LEU A 233 8.57 3.36 9.56
N LEU A 234 8.33 3.32 8.26
CA LEU A 234 9.33 3.04 7.26
C LEU A 234 10.14 4.29 6.97
N ASN A 235 11.47 4.20 7.14
CA ASN A 235 12.42 5.21 6.75
C ASN A 235 13.02 4.88 5.39
N GLU A 236 12.79 5.75 4.40
CA GLU A 236 13.19 5.54 3.01
C GLU A 236 14.70 5.55 2.84
N LEU A 237 15.37 6.57 3.41
CA LEU A 237 16.78 6.86 3.13
C LEU A 237 17.71 5.93 3.91
N SER A 238 17.40 5.65 5.18
CA SER A 238 18.20 4.76 6.00
C SER A 238 17.88 3.27 5.83
N LEU A 239 16.83 2.90 5.08
CA LEU A 239 16.32 1.52 4.98
C LEU A 239 16.15 0.89 6.37
N ALA A 240 15.35 1.51 7.20
CA ALA A 240 15.14 1.06 8.57
C ALA A 240 13.68 1.21 9.00
N LEU A 241 13.22 0.32 9.84
CA LEU A 241 11.94 0.36 10.52
C LEU A 241 12.09 1.01 11.88
N SER A 242 11.40 2.13 12.13
CA SER A 242 11.32 2.77 13.44
C SER A 242 10.00 2.45 14.12
N THR A 243 10.05 2.12 15.40
CA THR A 243 8.86 1.92 16.24
C THR A 243 8.67 3.12 17.16
N PHE A 244 7.43 3.64 17.22
CA PHE A 244 7.05 4.70 18.15
C PHE A 244 5.94 4.19 19.08
N ALA A 245 5.99 4.60 20.34
CA ALA A 245 4.82 4.53 21.22
C ALA A 245 3.86 5.67 20.87
N TRP A 246 2.58 5.35 20.71
CA TRP A 246 1.52 6.30 20.42
C TRP A 246 0.66 6.57 21.66
N ASP A 247 0.51 7.82 22.01
CA ASP A 247 -0.45 8.27 23.01
C ASP A 247 -1.70 8.82 22.28
N ALA A 248 -2.75 8.02 22.22
CA ALA A 248 -3.98 8.37 21.53
C ALA A 248 -4.73 9.52 22.22
N ALA A 249 -4.59 9.70 23.54
CA ALA A 249 -5.25 10.77 24.27
C ALA A 249 -4.59 12.13 23.97
N ALA A 250 -3.26 12.16 24.02
CA ALA A 250 -2.47 13.38 23.77
C ALA A 250 -2.25 13.64 22.27
N GLY A 251 -2.37 12.63 21.40
CA GLY A 251 -2.02 12.75 19.98
C GLY A 251 -0.51 12.91 19.77
N THR A 252 0.31 12.21 20.54
CA THR A 252 1.77 12.29 20.47
C THR A 252 2.42 10.93 20.22
N ALA A 253 3.59 10.95 19.60
CA ALA A 253 4.37 9.74 19.36
C ALA A 253 5.82 9.90 19.85
N ARG A 254 6.36 8.87 20.49
CA ARG A 254 7.72 8.83 21.02
C ARG A 254 8.48 7.66 20.43
N LEU A 255 9.64 7.92 19.81
CA LEU A 255 10.52 6.91 19.25
C LEU A 255 10.98 5.94 20.34
N LEU A 256 10.83 4.64 20.08
CA LEU A 256 11.28 3.54 20.94
C LEU A 256 12.59 2.92 20.46
N GLY A 257 12.73 2.75 19.14
CA GLY A 257 13.90 2.13 18.54
C GLY A 257 13.80 2.06 17.01
N THR A 258 14.92 1.68 16.40
CA THR A 258 15.03 1.55 14.93
C THR A 258 15.81 0.28 14.60
N VAL A 259 15.32 -0.50 13.64
CA VAL A 259 15.92 -1.75 13.18
C VAL A 259 16.19 -1.66 11.67
N PRO A 260 17.43 -1.87 11.20
CA PRO A 260 17.74 -1.89 9.77
C PRO A 260 16.93 -2.96 9.02
N SER A 261 16.50 -2.67 7.79
CA SER A 261 15.80 -3.64 6.93
C SER A 261 16.78 -4.60 6.25
N LEU A 262 18.00 -4.15 6.00
CA LEU A 262 19.04 -4.92 5.34
C LEU A 262 20.35 -4.81 6.12
N PRO A 263 21.20 -5.85 6.10
CA PRO A 263 22.59 -5.73 6.57
C PRO A 263 23.36 -4.68 5.76
N GLU A 264 24.31 -4.00 6.37
CA GLU A 264 25.11 -2.96 5.70
C GLU A 264 25.85 -3.50 4.46
N ALA A 265 26.36 -4.73 4.51
CA ALA A 265 27.02 -5.37 3.36
C ALA A 265 26.06 -5.54 2.17
N ALA A 266 24.77 -5.84 2.42
CA ALA A 266 23.77 -5.94 1.36
C ALA A 266 23.44 -4.56 0.76
N LYS A 267 23.37 -3.52 1.59
CA LYS A 267 23.16 -2.15 1.10
C LYS A 267 24.34 -1.67 0.23
N ALA A 268 25.57 -1.95 0.67
CA ALA A 268 26.78 -1.53 -0.04
C ALA A 268 26.99 -2.23 -1.39
N GLY A 269 26.35 -3.38 -1.61
CA GLY A 269 26.40 -4.13 -2.86
C GLY A 269 25.56 -3.54 -4.00
N GLU A 270 24.67 -2.58 -3.70
CA GLU A 270 23.73 -2.01 -4.66
C GLU A 270 24.06 -0.57 -5.02
N ALA A 271 23.95 -0.22 -6.29
CA ALA A 271 24.14 1.14 -6.77
C ALA A 271 23.08 2.13 -6.25
N PHE A 272 21.90 1.62 -5.92
CA PHE A 272 20.77 2.37 -5.37
C PHE A 272 20.00 1.51 -4.37
N ASN A 273 19.70 2.08 -3.21
CA ASN A 273 18.85 1.45 -2.21
C ASN A 273 17.88 2.45 -1.62
N SER A 274 16.62 2.01 -1.42
CA SER A 274 15.60 2.88 -0.85
C SER A 274 14.41 2.06 -0.33
N GLY A 275 13.92 2.36 0.87
CA GLY A 275 12.69 1.78 1.40
C GLY A 275 11.45 2.26 0.62
N ALA A 276 10.37 1.47 0.54
CA ALA A 276 9.17 1.90 -0.16
C ALA A 276 7.87 1.69 0.61
N GLU A 277 7.42 0.48 0.85
CA GLU A 277 6.11 0.21 1.49
C GLU A 277 6.27 -0.65 2.74
N ILE A 278 5.38 -0.41 3.69
CA ILE A 278 5.23 -1.24 4.88
C ILE A 278 3.78 -1.70 5.01
N VAL A 279 3.58 -3.00 5.26
CA VAL A 279 2.29 -3.57 5.63
C VAL A 279 2.44 -4.49 6.83
N LEU A 280 1.37 -4.65 7.61
CA LEU A 280 1.34 -5.52 8.78
C LEU A 280 0.40 -6.69 8.54
N SER A 281 0.73 -7.87 9.10
CA SER A 281 -0.15 -9.02 9.08
C SER A 281 -1.45 -8.73 9.86
N PRO A 282 -2.57 -9.40 9.51
CA PRO A 282 -3.84 -9.19 10.19
C PRO A 282 -3.83 -9.56 11.69
N ASP A 283 -2.89 -10.39 12.12
CA ASP A 283 -2.69 -10.74 13.54
C ASP A 283 -1.71 -9.79 14.28
N GLY A 284 -1.12 -8.82 13.55
CA GLY A 284 -0.17 -7.83 14.09
C GLY A 284 1.19 -8.38 14.50
N ARG A 285 1.50 -9.64 14.17
CA ARG A 285 2.76 -10.30 14.57
C ARG A 285 3.87 -10.21 13.54
N SER A 286 3.55 -9.80 12.31
CA SER A 286 4.53 -9.65 11.24
C SER A 286 4.41 -8.31 10.54
N GLY A 287 5.55 -7.73 10.19
CA GLY A 287 5.68 -6.55 9.35
C GLY A 287 6.45 -6.89 8.07
N TYR A 288 6.07 -6.30 6.95
CA TYR A 288 6.69 -6.51 5.65
C TYR A 288 7.11 -5.17 5.08
N PHE A 289 8.39 -5.04 4.76
CA PHE A 289 9.03 -3.80 4.31
C PHE A 289 9.69 -4.03 2.96
N SER A 290 9.32 -3.28 1.92
CA SER A 290 9.92 -3.44 0.59
C SER A 290 11.17 -2.58 0.42
N ASN A 291 12.24 -3.20 -0.11
CA ASN A 291 13.54 -2.60 -0.40
C ASN A 291 13.73 -2.49 -1.92
N ARG A 292 13.74 -1.26 -2.43
CA ARG A 292 14.05 -0.96 -3.83
C ARG A 292 15.56 -0.97 -4.03
N GLY A 293 16.04 -1.43 -5.18
CA GLY A 293 17.44 -1.66 -5.48
C GLY A 293 17.87 -3.07 -5.12
N HIS A 294 17.81 -3.45 -3.86
CA HIS A 294 17.99 -4.83 -3.41
C HIS A 294 16.83 -5.76 -3.83
N ASP A 295 15.71 -5.20 -4.26
CA ASP A 295 14.55 -5.88 -4.82
C ASP A 295 14.02 -7.03 -3.98
N SER A 296 13.79 -6.73 -2.70
CA SER A 296 13.34 -7.69 -1.71
C SER A 296 12.25 -7.14 -0.79
N VAL A 297 11.65 -8.06 -0.03
CA VAL A 297 10.82 -7.76 1.15
C VAL A 297 11.54 -8.26 2.39
N THR A 298 11.79 -7.38 3.34
CA THR A 298 12.22 -7.74 4.68
C THR A 298 11.00 -8.08 5.53
N VAL A 299 11.02 -9.26 6.13
CA VAL A 299 9.98 -9.72 7.07
C VAL A 299 10.46 -9.50 8.49
N TYR A 300 9.67 -8.76 9.25
CA TYR A 300 9.88 -8.54 10.68
C TYR A 300 8.92 -9.39 11.50
N ARG A 301 9.41 -10.03 12.54
CA ARG A 301 8.60 -10.45 13.68
C ARG A 301 8.35 -9.24 14.55
N LEU A 302 7.10 -8.99 14.90
CA LEU A 302 6.68 -7.90 15.76
C LEU A 302 6.23 -8.47 17.11
N GLU A 303 6.64 -7.81 18.19
CA GLU A 303 6.21 -8.15 19.55
C GLU A 303 5.06 -7.21 19.97
N PRO A 304 3.80 -7.68 20.00
CA PRO A 304 2.65 -6.81 20.27
C PRO A 304 2.69 -6.15 21.67
N ALA A 305 3.35 -6.77 22.65
CA ALA A 305 3.41 -6.22 24.01
C ALA A 305 4.31 -4.98 24.11
N THR A 306 5.40 -4.94 23.35
CA THR A 306 6.48 -3.94 23.47
C THR A 306 6.64 -3.07 22.21
N GLY A 307 6.08 -3.50 21.06
CA GLY A 307 6.32 -2.91 19.77
C GLY A 307 7.68 -3.24 19.15
N ALA A 308 8.49 -4.09 19.79
CA ALA A 308 9.80 -4.47 19.27
C ALA A 308 9.67 -5.20 17.93
N ALA A 309 10.64 -4.98 17.04
CA ALA A 309 10.73 -5.60 15.73
C ALA A 309 12.05 -6.34 15.57
N GLU A 310 12.03 -7.51 14.93
CA GLU A 310 13.21 -8.32 14.64
C GLU A 310 13.15 -8.82 13.20
N VAL A 311 14.23 -8.67 12.43
CA VAL A 311 14.32 -9.22 11.07
C VAL A 311 14.42 -10.75 11.13
N ILE A 312 13.48 -11.43 10.46
CA ILE A 312 13.45 -12.89 10.39
C ILE A 312 13.70 -13.44 8.99
N GLN A 313 13.54 -12.60 7.95
CA GLN A 313 13.78 -13.00 6.56
C GLN A 313 13.98 -11.77 5.68
N VAL A 314 14.82 -11.92 4.63
CA VAL A 314 14.86 -11.03 3.46
C VAL A 314 14.53 -11.89 2.25
N GLN A 315 13.37 -11.63 1.60
CA GLN A 315 12.83 -12.42 0.51
C GLN A 315 12.91 -11.64 -0.80
N PRO A 316 13.62 -12.13 -1.86
CA PRO A 316 13.57 -11.53 -3.19
C PRO A 316 12.14 -11.49 -3.76
N VAL A 317 11.75 -10.36 -4.38
CA VAL A 317 10.37 -10.15 -4.86
C VAL A 317 10.08 -10.74 -6.24
N ARG A 318 11.08 -11.25 -6.97
CA ARG A 318 10.93 -11.71 -8.37
C ARG A 318 10.43 -10.62 -9.31
N GLY A 319 10.95 -9.43 -9.13
CA GLY A 319 10.69 -8.22 -9.91
C GLY A 319 11.72 -7.16 -9.54
N ALA A 320 11.71 -6.01 -10.21
CA ALA A 320 12.60 -4.90 -9.90
C ALA A 320 11.82 -3.68 -9.42
N LEU A 321 12.44 -2.94 -8.50
CA LEU A 321 11.89 -1.75 -7.84
C LEU A 321 10.52 -2.01 -7.18
N PRO A 322 10.45 -2.83 -6.09
CA PRO A 322 9.20 -3.13 -5.40
C PRO A 322 8.67 -1.89 -4.67
N ARG A 323 8.01 -0.99 -5.44
CA ARG A 323 7.55 0.31 -4.94
C ARG A 323 6.34 0.19 -4.00
N ASN A 324 5.57 -0.88 -4.15
CA ASN A 324 4.46 -1.19 -3.25
C ASN A 324 4.35 -2.71 -3.04
N ILE A 325 3.96 -3.07 -1.85
CA ILE A 325 3.54 -4.41 -1.47
C ILE A 325 2.20 -4.31 -0.75
N ASN A 326 1.36 -5.33 -0.87
CA ASN A 326 0.16 -5.40 -0.04
C ASN A 326 -0.22 -6.85 0.28
N LEU A 327 -0.84 -7.05 1.44
CA LEU A 327 -1.41 -8.33 1.82
C LEU A 327 -2.80 -8.49 1.23
N ALA A 328 -3.05 -9.65 0.64
CA ALA A 328 -4.41 -10.02 0.27
C ALA A 328 -5.27 -10.17 1.52
N PRO A 329 -6.58 -9.88 1.43
CA PRO A 329 -7.49 -10.08 2.54
C PRO A 329 -7.41 -11.50 3.10
N GLY A 330 -7.34 -11.61 4.42
CA GLY A 330 -7.05 -12.87 5.12
C GLY A 330 -5.57 -13.12 5.40
N GLY A 331 -4.64 -12.33 4.82
CA GLY A 331 -3.22 -12.35 5.18
C GLY A 331 -2.42 -13.54 4.66
N GLY A 332 -3.03 -14.47 3.92
CA GLY A 332 -2.34 -15.67 3.42
C GLY A 332 -1.41 -15.44 2.23
N TRP A 333 -1.47 -14.27 1.62
CA TRP A 333 -0.71 -13.90 0.43
C TRP A 333 -0.23 -12.46 0.48
N LEU A 334 0.99 -12.23 0.02
CA LEU A 334 1.56 -10.90 -0.21
C LEU A 334 1.81 -10.72 -1.69
N LEU A 335 1.33 -9.60 -2.23
CA LEU A 335 1.58 -9.18 -3.59
C LEU A 335 2.66 -8.10 -3.61
N ALA A 336 3.61 -8.19 -4.56
CA ALA A 336 4.70 -7.22 -4.73
C ALA A 336 4.67 -6.61 -6.13
N ALA A 337 4.58 -5.29 -6.20
CA ALA A 337 4.54 -4.51 -7.43
C ALA A 337 5.95 -4.06 -7.82
N GLY A 338 6.55 -4.74 -8.79
CA GLY A 338 7.85 -4.43 -9.38
C GLY A 338 7.70 -3.38 -10.48
N ALA A 339 7.90 -2.11 -10.14
CA ALA A 339 7.61 -0.99 -11.03
C ALA A 339 8.49 -1.00 -12.30
N ASP A 340 9.79 -1.25 -12.16
CA ASP A 340 10.74 -1.23 -13.30
C ASP A 340 10.68 -2.53 -14.11
N SER A 341 10.31 -3.66 -13.49
CA SER A 341 10.11 -4.93 -14.18
C SER A 341 8.74 -5.09 -14.82
N ASN A 342 7.80 -4.17 -14.59
CA ASN A 342 6.42 -4.28 -15.06
C ASN A 342 5.72 -5.57 -14.59
N THR A 343 5.93 -5.96 -13.33
CA THR A 343 5.44 -7.22 -12.78
C THR A 343 4.62 -7.03 -11.51
N LEU A 344 3.65 -7.92 -11.32
CA LEU A 344 3.00 -8.15 -10.04
C LEU A 344 3.28 -9.60 -9.63
N ALA A 345 4.03 -9.82 -8.55
CA ALA A 345 4.42 -11.13 -8.06
C ALA A 345 3.66 -11.50 -6.78
N VAL A 346 3.39 -12.80 -6.60
CA VAL A 346 2.66 -13.33 -5.44
C VAL A 346 3.57 -14.17 -4.57
N HIS A 347 3.51 -13.95 -3.26
CA HIS A 347 4.20 -14.74 -2.25
C HIS A 347 3.18 -15.30 -1.27
N ARG A 348 3.34 -16.57 -0.92
CA ARG A 348 2.58 -17.19 0.16
C ARG A 348 3.14 -16.72 1.50
N VAL A 349 2.26 -16.38 2.43
CA VAL A 349 2.60 -16.08 3.82
C VAL A 349 2.41 -17.36 4.64
N ASP A 350 3.42 -17.77 5.37
CA ASP A 350 3.31 -18.84 6.36
C ASP A 350 2.55 -18.30 7.59
N PRO A 351 1.41 -18.88 7.96
CA PRO A 351 0.57 -18.34 9.02
C PRO A 351 1.17 -18.46 10.43
N ALA A 352 2.14 -19.37 10.63
CA ALA A 352 2.77 -19.56 11.94
C ALA A 352 3.95 -18.64 12.16
N THR A 353 4.68 -18.30 11.08
CA THR A 353 5.96 -17.58 11.17
C THR A 353 5.96 -16.22 10.49
N GLY A 354 4.97 -15.92 9.65
CA GLY A 354 4.94 -14.73 8.79
C GLY A 354 5.91 -14.77 7.61
N ARG A 355 6.72 -15.82 7.47
CA ARG A 355 7.72 -15.93 6.39
C ARG A 355 7.07 -16.01 5.02
N LEU A 356 7.77 -15.47 4.04
CA LEU A 356 7.34 -15.45 2.65
C LEU A 356 7.97 -16.58 1.83
N THR A 357 7.16 -17.18 0.96
CA THR A 357 7.63 -18.12 -0.07
C THR A 357 7.06 -17.68 -1.41
N TYR A 358 7.89 -17.54 -2.43
CA TYR A 358 7.45 -17.19 -3.77
C TYR A 358 6.47 -18.23 -4.32
N GLN A 359 5.33 -17.77 -4.82
CA GLN A 359 4.34 -18.61 -5.48
C GLN A 359 4.79 -18.90 -6.92
N THR A 360 5.17 -20.14 -7.20
CA THR A 360 5.58 -20.55 -8.55
C THR A 360 4.46 -20.27 -9.56
N LYS A 361 4.78 -19.58 -10.66
CA LYS A 361 3.83 -19.07 -11.66
C LYS A 361 2.88 -17.97 -11.14
N GLY A 362 3.21 -17.34 -10.01
CA GLY A 362 2.46 -16.23 -9.41
C GLY A 362 2.96 -14.86 -9.88
N VAL A 363 3.29 -14.67 -11.17
CA VAL A 363 3.68 -13.37 -11.74
C VAL A 363 2.83 -13.07 -12.96
N ILE A 364 2.33 -11.83 -13.03
CA ILE A 364 1.69 -11.27 -14.22
C ILE A 364 2.37 -9.97 -14.63
N ASN A 365 2.20 -9.56 -15.90
CA ASN A 365 2.68 -8.27 -16.38
C ASN A 365 1.66 -7.17 -16.13
N VAL A 366 2.14 -6.04 -15.60
CA VAL A 366 1.37 -4.81 -15.38
C VAL A 366 2.31 -3.63 -15.66
N PRO A 367 1.97 -2.66 -16.49
CA PRO A 367 2.84 -1.51 -16.75
C PRO A 367 3.11 -0.69 -15.49
N ALA A 368 4.35 -0.60 -15.06
CA ALA A 368 4.87 0.19 -13.94
C ALA A 368 3.91 0.24 -12.71
N PRO A 369 3.57 -0.90 -12.07
CA PRO A 369 2.64 -0.93 -10.95
C PRO A 369 3.33 -0.36 -9.71
N ILE A 370 2.67 0.60 -9.02
CA ILE A 370 3.21 1.31 -7.87
C ILE A 370 2.23 1.42 -6.69
N CYS A 371 1.04 0.86 -6.80
CA CYS A 371 0.07 0.72 -5.71
C CYS A 371 -0.82 -0.49 -5.94
N ILE A 372 -1.16 -1.21 -4.86
CA ILE A 372 -2.01 -2.40 -4.87
C ILE A 372 -3.13 -2.18 -3.85
N VAL A 373 -4.40 -2.26 -4.27
CA VAL A 373 -5.54 -2.28 -3.36
C VAL A 373 -6.50 -3.40 -3.72
N PHE A 374 -7.19 -3.95 -2.71
CA PHE A 374 -8.16 -5.03 -2.87
C PHE A 374 -9.57 -4.54 -2.60
N THR A 375 -10.53 -5.01 -3.40
CA THR A 375 -11.96 -4.81 -3.17
C THR A 375 -12.71 -6.13 -3.34
N ARG A 376 -13.88 -6.24 -2.72
CA ARG A 376 -14.78 -7.37 -2.99
C ARG A 376 -15.30 -7.31 -4.42
N PRO A 377 -15.65 -8.46 -5.04
CA PRO A 377 -16.30 -8.51 -6.35
C PRO A 377 -17.65 -7.81 -6.35
#